data_c666ab2505928282bf838c13b51d4d5e
#
_entry.id   c666ab2505928282bf838c13b51d4d5e
#
_cell.length_a   1.000
_cell.length_b   1.000
_cell.length_c   1.000
_cell.angle_alpha   90.00
_cell.angle_beta   90.00
_cell.angle_gamma   90.00
#
_symmetry.space_group_name_H-M   'P 1'
#
loop_
_entity.id
_entity.type
_entity.pdbx_description
1 polymer ?
#
loop_
_entity_poly.entity_id
_entity_poly.type
_entity_poly.pdbx_seq_one_letter_code
_entity_poly.pdbx_strand_id
1 'polypeptide(L)'
;MAPHILHSYIQNGQQYDTNPQVVGTPISKETSDILTEMLAISLEQEASDALVEGYRVAGKTGTAEIAVNGQYSSGRTNASFVGWGPVDDPQFIVYIWLEQPKSSIWGSIVAAPVFRDVVKQLVVLMNIPPDDLRKSLAAGQ
;
A
#
# COMPACT_ATOMS: atom_id res chain seq x y z
N MET A 1 -14.69 4.81 -1.40
CA MET A 1 -14.81 6.17 -1.93
C MET A 1 -14.86 6.10 -3.45
N ALA A 2 -15.46 7.10 -4.12
CA ALA A 2 -15.38 7.20 -5.57
C ALA A 2 -13.93 7.50 -5.98
N PRO A 3 -13.30 6.72 -6.88
CA PRO A 3 -11.94 7.01 -7.35
C PRO A 3 -11.92 8.32 -8.13
N HIS A 4 -10.95 9.19 -7.83
CA HIS A 4 -10.70 10.42 -8.59
C HIS A 4 -9.22 10.79 -8.50
N ILE A 5 -8.73 11.46 -9.54
CA ILE A 5 -7.33 11.94 -9.64
C ILE A 5 -7.25 13.46 -9.64
N LEU A 6 -8.39 14.14 -9.77
CA LEU A 6 -8.45 15.59 -9.79
C LEU A 6 -8.56 16.11 -8.36
N HIS A 7 -7.55 16.83 -7.90
CA HIS A 7 -7.56 17.46 -6.57
C HIS A 7 -8.39 18.77 -6.59
N SER A 8 -8.15 19.61 -7.59
CA SER A 8 -8.86 20.87 -7.76
C SER A 8 -8.83 21.33 -9.22
N TYR A 9 -9.72 22.21 -9.57
CA TYR A 9 -9.71 22.92 -10.88
C TYR A 9 -10.02 24.40 -10.70
N ILE A 10 -9.57 25.21 -11.67
CA ILE A 10 -9.84 26.66 -11.68
C ILE A 10 -10.85 26.96 -12.76
N GLN A 11 -11.93 27.63 -12.41
CA GLN A 11 -12.93 28.12 -13.34
C GLN A 11 -13.26 29.60 -13.04
N ASN A 12 -13.17 30.47 -14.03
CA ASN A 12 -13.41 31.90 -13.90
C ASN A 12 -12.55 32.58 -12.79
N GLY A 13 -11.30 32.09 -12.60
CA GLY A 13 -10.39 32.62 -11.58
C GLY A 13 -10.66 32.12 -10.15
N GLN A 14 -11.65 31.25 -9.97
CA GLN A 14 -11.97 30.65 -8.67
C GLN A 14 -11.55 29.17 -8.65
N GLN A 15 -10.90 28.76 -7.55
CA GLN A 15 -10.52 27.36 -7.32
C GLN A 15 -11.69 26.59 -6.72
N TYR A 16 -11.92 25.39 -7.27
CA TYR A 16 -12.89 24.41 -6.77
C TYR A 16 -12.15 23.12 -6.41
N ASP A 17 -12.24 22.71 -5.16
CA ASP A 17 -11.63 21.47 -4.69
C ASP A 17 -12.59 20.30 -4.87
N THR A 18 -12.04 19.15 -5.26
CA THR A 18 -12.80 17.89 -5.35
C THR A 18 -12.73 17.17 -4.01
N ASN A 19 -13.89 17.04 -3.37
CA ASN A 19 -13.98 16.32 -2.09
C ASN A 19 -14.19 14.82 -2.30
N PRO A 20 -13.55 13.96 -1.46
CA PRO A 20 -13.80 12.53 -1.48
C PRO A 20 -15.28 12.20 -1.25
N GLN A 21 -15.86 11.34 -2.10
CA GLN A 21 -17.24 10.87 -1.95
C GLN A 21 -17.27 9.43 -1.47
N VAL A 22 -17.94 9.17 -0.35
CA VAL A 22 -18.20 7.81 0.14
C VAL A 22 -19.32 7.21 -0.70
N VAL A 23 -19.02 6.14 -1.45
CA VAL A 23 -19.99 5.42 -2.29
C VAL A 23 -20.43 4.08 -1.67
N GLY A 24 -19.82 3.68 -0.57
CA GLY A 24 -20.17 2.47 0.18
C GLY A 24 -19.20 2.21 1.33
N THR A 25 -19.65 1.39 2.28
CA THR A 25 -18.87 0.91 3.43
C THR A 25 -18.95 -0.61 3.46
N PRO A 26 -18.10 -1.33 2.72
CA PRO A 26 -18.20 -2.79 2.55
C PRO A 26 -17.87 -3.57 3.83
N ILE A 27 -17.03 -3.01 4.70
CA ILE A 27 -16.65 -3.59 6.00
C ILE A 27 -16.70 -2.50 7.07
N SER A 28 -16.83 -2.91 8.34
CA SER A 28 -16.76 -1.97 9.48
C SER A 28 -15.31 -1.48 9.67
N LYS A 29 -15.17 -0.34 10.39
CA LYS A 29 -13.84 0.16 10.77
C LYS A 29 -13.09 -0.87 11.62
N GLU A 30 -13.77 -1.50 12.59
CA GLU A 30 -13.20 -2.53 13.44
C GLU A 30 -12.64 -3.71 12.62
N THR A 31 -13.39 -4.21 11.63
CA THR A 31 -12.92 -5.27 10.73
C THR A 31 -11.69 -4.81 9.93
N SER A 32 -11.69 -3.57 9.45
CA SER A 32 -10.55 -3.00 8.73
C SER A 32 -9.30 -2.91 9.61
N ASP A 33 -9.46 -2.45 10.86
CA ASP A 33 -8.36 -2.34 11.81
C ASP A 33 -7.76 -3.72 12.15
N ILE A 34 -8.62 -4.72 12.41
CA ILE A 34 -8.19 -6.10 12.67
C ILE A 34 -7.42 -6.68 11.47
N LEU A 35 -7.95 -6.53 10.25
CA LEU A 35 -7.29 -7.02 9.04
C LEU A 35 -5.94 -6.33 8.81
N THR A 36 -5.86 -5.03 9.03
CA THR A 36 -4.61 -4.27 8.92
C THR A 36 -3.56 -4.79 9.90
N GLU A 37 -3.96 -5.01 11.15
CA GLU A 37 -3.07 -5.56 12.18
C GLU A 37 -2.59 -6.98 11.83
N MET A 38 -3.48 -7.86 11.40
CA MET A 38 -3.13 -9.23 10.99
C MET A 38 -2.13 -9.24 9.82
N LEU A 39 -2.32 -8.36 8.84
CA LEU A 39 -1.44 -8.26 7.68
C LEU A 39 -0.08 -7.66 8.05
N ALA A 40 -0.03 -6.71 8.99
CA ALA A 40 1.22 -6.17 9.51
C ALA A 40 2.03 -7.25 10.25
N ILE A 41 1.39 -8.00 11.16
CA ILE A 41 2.01 -9.11 11.89
C ILE A 41 2.55 -10.18 10.91
N SER A 42 1.78 -10.53 9.88
CA SER A 42 2.22 -11.49 8.86
C SER A 42 3.50 -11.02 8.15
N LEU A 43 3.59 -9.74 7.79
CA LEU A 43 4.80 -9.19 7.18
C LEU A 43 6.01 -9.24 8.13
N GLU A 44 5.82 -8.90 9.40
CA GLU A 44 6.87 -8.91 10.42
C GLU A 44 7.41 -10.32 10.68
N GLN A 45 6.55 -11.34 10.68
CA GLN A 45 6.92 -12.73 10.93
C GLN A 45 7.64 -13.37 9.74
N GLU A 46 7.26 -13.02 8.53
CA GLU A 46 7.83 -13.56 7.30
C GLU A 46 9.14 -12.86 6.88
N ALA A 47 9.67 -11.95 7.71
CA ALA A 47 10.87 -11.15 7.42
C ALA A 47 10.82 -10.53 6.02
N SER A 48 9.70 -9.96 5.68
CA SER A 48 9.40 -9.48 4.34
C SER A 48 10.33 -8.36 3.89
N ASP A 49 10.78 -8.44 2.66
CA ASP A 49 11.52 -7.36 1.98
C ASP A 49 10.71 -6.06 1.82
N ALA A 50 9.41 -6.09 2.18
CA ALA A 50 8.55 -4.90 2.23
C ALA A 50 8.72 -4.05 3.50
N LEU A 51 9.41 -4.54 4.54
CA LEU A 51 9.53 -3.83 5.81
C LEU A 51 10.32 -2.52 5.65
N VAL A 52 9.80 -1.47 6.27
CA VAL A 52 10.38 -0.12 6.24
C VAL A 52 10.80 0.25 7.66
N GLU A 53 12.10 0.50 7.85
CA GLU A 53 12.64 0.86 9.16
C GLU A 53 11.96 2.12 9.72
N GLY A 54 11.51 2.05 10.96
CA GLY A 54 10.83 3.14 11.66
C GLY A 54 9.34 3.29 11.32
N TYR A 55 8.80 2.47 10.40
CA TYR A 55 7.41 2.55 9.97
C TYR A 55 6.80 1.16 9.93
N ARG A 56 5.74 0.97 10.68
CA ARG A 56 4.95 -0.25 10.63
C ARG A 56 3.95 -0.17 9.47
N VAL A 57 4.06 -1.10 8.54
CA VAL A 57 3.22 -1.17 7.33
C VAL A 57 2.45 -2.48 7.28
N ALA A 58 1.29 -2.45 6.68
CA ALA A 58 0.51 -3.63 6.36
C ALA A 58 0.54 -3.87 4.84
N GLY A 59 0.40 -5.12 4.41
CA GLY A 59 0.37 -5.40 2.98
C GLY A 59 0.23 -6.87 2.65
N LYS A 60 0.09 -7.14 1.34
CA LYS A 60 -0.06 -8.50 0.81
C LYS A 60 0.61 -8.64 -0.55
N THR A 61 1.33 -9.74 -0.70
CA THR A 61 1.88 -10.17 -1.99
C THR A 61 0.78 -10.73 -2.89
N GLY A 62 0.96 -10.61 -4.19
CA GLY A 62 0.17 -11.26 -5.20
C GLY A 62 1.07 -11.93 -6.24
N THR A 63 0.69 -13.13 -6.66
CA THR A 63 1.34 -13.87 -7.74
C THR A 63 0.25 -14.51 -8.57
N ALA A 64 -0.10 -13.87 -9.68
CA ALA A 64 -1.18 -14.32 -10.56
C ALA A 64 -0.60 -14.97 -11.82
N GLU A 65 -0.92 -16.22 -12.06
CA GLU A 65 -0.55 -16.91 -13.30
C GLU A 65 -1.24 -16.29 -14.51
N ILE A 66 -0.51 -16.18 -15.61
CA ILE A 66 -1.01 -15.64 -16.87
C ILE A 66 -1.51 -16.80 -17.73
N ALA A 67 -2.78 -16.73 -18.12
CA ALA A 67 -3.35 -17.71 -19.04
C ALA A 67 -2.83 -17.49 -20.47
N VAL A 68 -2.33 -18.57 -21.10
CA VAL A 68 -1.93 -18.58 -22.50
C VAL A 68 -2.79 -19.62 -23.22
N ASN A 69 -3.52 -19.20 -24.26
CA ASN A 69 -4.46 -20.04 -25.01
C ASN A 69 -5.52 -20.72 -24.10
N GLY A 70 -5.97 -20.02 -23.07
CA GLY A 70 -6.99 -20.54 -22.13
C GLY A 70 -6.46 -21.53 -21.09
N GLN A 71 -5.14 -21.73 -21.01
CA GLN A 71 -4.50 -22.57 -20.00
C GLN A 71 -3.50 -21.78 -19.17
N TYR A 72 -3.43 -22.05 -17.87
CA TYR A 72 -2.38 -21.50 -17.01
C TYR A 72 -1.06 -22.22 -17.29
N SER A 73 -0.04 -21.42 -17.59
CA SER A 73 1.30 -21.93 -17.88
C SER A 73 2.22 -21.63 -16.69
N SER A 74 2.76 -22.68 -16.09
CA SER A 74 3.75 -22.54 -15.03
C SER A 74 4.95 -21.72 -15.52
N GLY A 75 5.23 -20.60 -14.83
CA GLY A 75 6.39 -19.77 -15.09
C GLY A 75 6.11 -18.38 -15.70
N ARG A 76 4.87 -18.06 -16.04
CA ARG A 76 4.46 -16.69 -16.41
C ARG A 76 3.50 -16.15 -15.38
N THR A 77 3.92 -15.15 -14.66
CA THR A 77 3.11 -14.53 -13.60
C THR A 77 3.11 -13.02 -13.72
N ASN A 78 2.05 -12.41 -13.23
CA ASN A 78 2.06 -11.02 -12.80
C ASN A 78 2.35 -11.03 -11.29
N ALA A 79 3.51 -10.50 -10.93
CA ALA A 79 3.93 -10.39 -9.55
C ALA A 79 3.53 -9.02 -8.99
N SER A 80 2.92 -8.99 -7.82
CA SER A 80 2.48 -7.75 -7.22
C SER A 80 2.67 -7.69 -5.71
N PHE A 81 2.63 -6.48 -5.19
CA PHE A 81 2.54 -6.19 -3.77
C PHE A 81 1.66 -4.95 -3.58
N VAL A 82 0.67 -5.05 -2.70
CA VAL A 82 -0.10 -3.91 -2.20
C VAL A 82 0.21 -3.72 -0.74
N GLY A 83 0.47 -2.48 -0.33
CA GLY A 83 0.70 -2.17 1.06
C GLY A 83 0.28 -0.74 1.39
N TRP A 84 0.05 -0.51 2.66
CA TRP A 84 -0.37 0.78 3.20
C TRP A 84 0.24 1.02 4.56
N GLY A 85 0.26 2.26 4.98
CA GLY A 85 0.82 2.67 6.26
C GLY A 85 0.67 4.14 6.56
N PRO A 86 1.12 4.54 7.74
CA PRO A 86 1.44 3.69 8.90
C PRO A 86 0.23 2.87 9.38
N VAL A 87 0.44 1.77 10.10
CA VAL A 87 -0.65 0.85 10.53
C VAL A 87 -1.65 1.55 11.45
N ASP A 88 -1.16 2.40 12.35
CA ASP A 88 -1.95 3.14 13.35
C ASP A 88 -2.71 4.33 12.76
N ASP A 89 -2.21 4.93 11.67
CA ASP A 89 -2.84 6.07 10.99
C ASP A 89 -2.49 6.03 9.49
N PRO A 90 -3.20 5.22 8.68
CA PRO A 90 -2.88 5.03 7.27
C PRO A 90 -2.99 6.32 6.45
N GLN A 91 -1.86 6.76 5.90
CA GLN A 91 -1.73 7.98 5.11
C GLN A 91 -1.55 7.70 3.61
N PHE A 92 -1.10 6.48 3.25
CA PHE A 92 -0.85 6.09 1.87
C PHE A 92 -1.23 4.63 1.61
N ILE A 93 -1.49 4.34 0.34
CA ILE A 93 -1.52 3.01 -0.23
C ILE A 93 -0.63 2.98 -1.47
N VAL A 94 0.21 1.96 -1.58
CA VAL A 94 1.11 1.74 -2.72
C VAL A 94 0.85 0.38 -3.31
N TYR A 95 0.64 0.32 -4.61
CA TYR A 95 0.49 -0.92 -5.36
C TYR A 95 1.60 -1.04 -6.40
N ILE A 96 2.41 -2.09 -6.27
CA ILE A 96 3.44 -2.46 -7.22
C ILE A 96 2.94 -3.64 -8.04
N TRP A 97 3.00 -3.53 -9.34
CA TRP A 97 2.61 -4.57 -10.28
C TRP A 97 3.68 -4.72 -11.36
N LEU A 98 4.14 -5.95 -11.57
CA LEU A 98 5.19 -6.30 -12.51
C LEU A 98 4.67 -7.41 -13.43
N GLU A 99 4.60 -7.12 -14.72
CA GLU A 99 4.20 -8.07 -15.73
C GLU A 99 5.38 -8.96 -16.13
N GLN A 100 5.22 -10.26 -15.96
CA GLN A 100 6.19 -11.27 -16.36
C GLN A 100 7.62 -10.95 -15.94
N PRO A 101 7.90 -10.73 -14.65
CA PRO A 101 9.26 -10.42 -14.19
C PRO A 101 10.20 -11.59 -14.49
N LYS A 102 11.40 -11.28 -14.98
CA LYS A 102 12.36 -12.31 -15.43
C LYS A 102 13.20 -12.91 -14.29
N SER A 103 13.38 -12.16 -13.19
CA SER A 103 14.26 -12.56 -12.08
C SER A 103 13.59 -13.54 -11.13
N SER A 104 12.29 -13.43 -10.91
CA SER A 104 11.48 -14.32 -10.08
C SER A 104 10.01 -14.13 -10.38
N ILE A 105 9.23 -15.19 -10.20
CA ILE A 105 7.77 -15.17 -10.36
C ILE A 105 7.04 -14.65 -9.11
N TRP A 106 7.73 -14.55 -7.97
CA TRP A 106 7.14 -14.27 -6.67
C TRP A 106 7.10 -12.76 -6.35
N GLY A 107 5.91 -12.26 -6.01
CA GLY A 107 5.72 -10.87 -5.60
C GLY A 107 6.52 -10.47 -4.37
N SER A 108 6.77 -11.40 -3.44
CA SER A 108 7.63 -11.16 -2.27
C SER A 108 9.07 -10.85 -2.64
N ILE A 109 9.57 -11.41 -3.74
CA ILE A 109 10.98 -11.25 -4.16
C ILE A 109 11.15 -10.03 -5.06
N VAL A 110 10.19 -9.75 -5.97
CA VAL A 110 10.39 -8.72 -6.99
C VAL A 110 9.57 -7.44 -6.75
N ALA A 111 8.40 -7.52 -6.10
CA ALA A 111 7.54 -6.36 -5.88
C ALA A 111 7.67 -5.78 -4.47
N ALA A 112 7.86 -6.61 -3.44
CA ALA A 112 8.00 -6.16 -2.06
C ALA A 112 9.21 -5.23 -1.82
N PRO A 113 10.42 -5.49 -2.34
CA PRO A 113 11.55 -4.55 -2.21
C PRO A 113 11.27 -3.21 -2.89
N VAL A 114 10.59 -3.22 -4.03
CA VAL A 114 10.23 -1.97 -4.74
C VAL A 114 9.23 -1.16 -3.91
N PHE A 115 8.23 -1.82 -3.30
CA PHE A 115 7.31 -1.18 -2.36
C PHE A 115 8.08 -0.50 -1.23
N ARG A 116 8.99 -1.21 -0.55
CA ARG A 116 9.81 -0.65 0.52
C ARG A 116 10.56 0.60 0.07
N ASP A 117 11.20 0.55 -1.09
CA ASP A 117 12.02 1.65 -1.58
C ASP A 117 11.17 2.86 -2.02
N VAL A 118 9.97 2.63 -2.54
CA VAL A 118 8.98 3.69 -2.80
C VAL A 118 8.50 4.31 -1.48
N VAL A 119 8.15 3.51 -0.49
CA VAL A 119 7.65 4.01 0.80
C VAL A 119 8.71 4.82 1.53
N LYS A 120 9.99 4.42 1.50
CA LYS A 120 11.09 5.21 2.08
C LYS A 120 11.15 6.64 1.54
N GLN A 121 10.88 6.83 0.25
CA GLN A 121 10.84 8.16 -0.36
C GLN A 121 9.52 8.87 -0.06
N LEU A 122 8.42 8.14 -0.07
CA LEU A 122 7.08 8.68 0.13
C LEU A 122 6.90 9.28 1.54
N VAL A 123 7.39 8.61 2.59
CA VAL A 123 7.29 9.12 3.97
C VAL A 123 8.04 10.43 4.15
N VAL A 124 9.16 10.62 3.45
CA VAL A 124 9.90 11.89 3.44
C VAL A 124 9.12 12.97 2.68
N LEU A 125 8.62 12.64 1.50
CA LEU A 125 7.85 13.57 0.66
C LEU A 125 6.58 14.07 1.35
N MET A 126 5.90 13.16 2.06
CA MET A 126 4.65 13.45 2.78
C MET A 126 4.89 13.98 4.20
N ASN A 127 6.16 14.12 4.64
CA ASN A 127 6.53 14.52 5.99
C ASN A 127 5.88 13.65 7.08
N ILE A 128 5.80 12.34 6.87
CA ILE A 128 5.28 11.40 7.85
C ILE A 128 6.39 11.07 8.85
N PRO A 129 6.26 11.40 10.16
CA PRO A 129 7.28 11.05 11.14
C PRO A 129 7.31 9.54 11.41
N PRO A 130 8.46 8.97 11.83
CA PRO A 130 8.53 7.58 12.27
C PRO A 130 7.55 7.27 13.42
N ASP A 131 7.18 6.01 13.54
CA ASP A 131 6.16 5.53 14.49
C ASP A 131 6.44 5.93 15.94
N ASP A 132 7.70 5.80 16.38
CA ASP A 132 8.08 6.13 17.75
C ASP A 132 7.91 7.62 18.04
N LEU A 133 8.22 8.47 17.06
CA LEU A 133 8.03 9.92 17.19
C LEU A 133 6.55 10.27 17.21
N ARG A 134 5.72 9.67 16.34
CA ARG A 134 4.26 9.91 16.34
C ARG A 134 3.62 9.50 17.66
N LYS A 135 4.00 8.32 18.20
CA LYS A 135 3.52 7.83 19.51
C LYS A 135 3.92 8.76 20.65
N SER A 136 5.16 9.27 20.64
CA SER A 136 5.63 10.20 21.66
C SER A 136 4.89 11.55 21.62
N LEU A 137 4.61 12.06 20.42
CA LEU A 137 3.84 13.29 20.23
C LEU A 137 2.39 13.15 20.68
N ALA A 138 1.77 11.99 20.42
CA ALA A 138 0.42 11.70 20.87
C ALA A 138 0.30 11.51 22.40
N ALA A 139 1.32 10.97 23.03
CA ALA A 139 1.35 10.76 24.48
C ALA A 139 1.65 12.06 25.29
N GLY A 140 2.18 13.10 24.64
CA GLY A 140 2.51 14.39 25.25
C GLY A 140 1.40 15.45 25.21
N GLN A 141 0.23 15.11 24.66
CA GLN A 141 -0.99 15.92 24.64
C GLN A 141 -1.97 15.45 25.70
#